data_df0d4a206d015e25dde623931ee43d5f
#
_entry.id   df0d4a206d015e25dde623931ee43d5f
#
_cell.length_a   1.000
_cell.length_b   1.000
_cell.length_c   1.000
_cell.angle_alpha   90.00
_cell.angle_beta   90.00
_cell.angle_gamma   90.00
#
_symmetry.space_group_name_H-M   'P 1'
#
loop_
_entity.id
_entity.type
_entity.pdbx_description
1 polymer ?
#
loop_
_entity_poly.entity_id
_entity_poly.type
_entity_poly.pdbx_seq_one_letter_code
_entity_poly.pdbx_strand_id
1 'polypeptide(L)'
;DQPRSRGLGDVYKRQVEILIVDDGSKDGTTEIADRYQEKYPTIVKAIHQENKGHGGAVNTGVENATGLYFKVVDSDDWVNPEAYQKILNVLAEVVRGPKTLDLLISNYVYEKEGAKRKRVMRYAKSLPEGRFFGWDEAKALGKTHYLLMHSLIYRTSLLRECGMKLPEHTFYVDNLVAFIPLPYVKTMYYLDVNFYRYFIGRADQSVNEKVMIGRIDQQIRVNKLMIDYLGEQKGLSKHLRKYMISYLTIIMTVSSVMMMRSGTEENLEKKNDLWRYLKQEDAADYFRIRHGIFGTVMSSKSKPGQKIAVYAYKVAQKLYGFN
;
A
#
# COMPACT_ATOMS: atom_id res chain seq x y z
N ASP A 1 17.24 9.50 44.88
CA ASP A 1 17.88 8.73 43.83
C ASP A 1 16.93 7.73 43.19
N GLN A 2 16.48 8.01 42.01
CA GLN A 2 15.57 7.12 41.30
C GLN A 2 16.24 6.54 40.04
N PRO A 3 16.71 5.28 40.05
CA PRO A 3 17.29 4.63 38.86
C PRO A 3 16.24 4.14 37.83
N ARG A 4 14.94 4.41 38.02
CA ARG A 4 13.87 3.75 37.29
C ARG A 4 13.48 4.40 35.93
N SER A 5 13.92 5.61 35.62
CA SER A 5 13.56 6.28 34.36
C SER A 5 14.54 6.01 33.20
N ARG A 6 15.77 5.57 33.48
CA ARG A 6 16.78 5.32 32.44
C ARG A 6 16.57 4.00 31.68
N GLY A 7 15.96 3.00 32.28
CA GLY A 7 15.80 1.67 31.66
C GLY A 7 14.71 1.59 30.59
N LEU A 8 13.60 2.31 30.72
CA LEU A 8 12.50 2.24 29.75
C LEU A 8 12.81 2.98 28.44
N GLY A 9 13.42 4.16 28.52
CA GLY A 9 13.81 4.93 27.33
C GLY A 9 14.89 4.23 26.50
N ASP A 10 15.82 3.51 27.12
CA ASP A 10 16.88 2.76 26.43
C ASP A 10 16.38 1.46 25.80
N VAL A 11 15.42 0.78 26.44
CA VAL A 11 14.80 -0.44 25.89
C VAL A 11 14.04 -0.13 24.62
N TYR A 12 13.32 1.00 24.56
CA TYR A 12 12.60 1.40 23.35
C TYR A 12 13.54 1.90 22.23
N LYS A 13 14.63 2.59 22.57
CA LYS A 13 15.63 3.05 21.58
C LYS A 13 16.38 1.89 20.88
N ARG A 14 16.51 0.72 21.52
CA ARG A 14 17.12 -0.47 20.91
C ARG A 14 16.14 -1.33 20.12
N GLN A 15 14.86 -0.97 20.06
CA GLN A 15 13.79 -1.75 19.42
C GLN A 15 13.46 -1.27 18.01
N VAL A 16 14.07 -0.20 17.53
CA VAL A 16 13.75 0.40 16.25
C VAL A 16 15.03 0.62 15.45
N GLU A 17 15.02 0.25 14.18
CA GLU A 17 15.97 0.71 13.19
C GLU A 17 15.25 1.56 12.15
N ILE A 18 15.93 2.54 11.60
CA ILE A 18 15.46 3.40 10.53
C ILE A 18 16.44 3.26 9.37
N LEU A 19 15.99 2.67 8.27
CA LEU A 19 16.75 2.55 7.05
C LEU A 19 16.36 3.74 6.15
N ILE A 20 17.28 4.67 5.94
CA ILE A 20 17.12 5.76 4.97
C ILE A 20 17.73 5.27 3.67
N VAL A 21 16.87 4.90 2.71
CA VAL A 21 17.33 4.46 1.39
C VAL A 21 17.30 5.66 0.47
N ASP A 22 18.49 6.20 0.19
CA ASP A 22 18.69 7.28 -0.77
C ASP A 22 18.86 6.68 -2.17
N ASP A 23 17.86 6.86 -3.00
CA ASP A 23 17.74 6.26 -4.33
C ASP A 23 18.38 7.15 -5.42
N GLY A 24 19.61 7.57 -5.18
CA GLY A 24 20.42 8.36 -6.12
C GLY A 24 19.97 9.81 -6.21
N SER A 25 19.70 10.45 -5.07
CA SER A 25 19.36 11.86 -4.96
C SER A 25 20.51 12.75 -5.47
N LYS A 26 20.15 13.90 -6.06
CA LYS A 26 21.09 14.87 -6.60
C LYS A 26 21.02 16.24 -5.88
N ASP A 27 20.39 16.25 -4.74
CA ASP A 27 20.23 17.39 -3.84
C ASP A 27 20.88 17.09 -2.48
N GLY A 28 20.60 17.87 -1.45
CA GLY A 28 21.16 17.67 -0.11
C GLY A 28 20.58 16.48 0.69
N THR A 29 19.88 15.54 0.05
CA THR A 29 19.24 14.38 0.73
C THR A 29 20.30 13.43 1.28
N THR A 30 21.35 13.14 0.50
CA THR A 30 22.47 12.25 0.90
C THR A 30 23.13 12.75 2.17
N GLU A 31 23.51 14.03 2.22
CA GLU A 31 24.17 14.64 3.38
C GLU A 31 23.25 14.69 4.62
N ILE A 32 21.94 14.82 4.39
CA ILE A 32 20.95 14.75 5.49
C ILE A 32 20.89 13.33 6.06
N ALA A 33 20.84 12.31 5.21
CA ALA A 33 20.81 10.90 5.63
C ALA A 33 22.05 10.53 6.45
N ASP A 34 23.25 10.90 5.96
CA ASP A 34 24.53 10.66 6.65
C ASP A 34 24.58 11.34 8.01
N ARG A 35 24.18 12.60 8.07
CA ARG A 35 24.12 13.37 9.32
C ARG A 35 23.19 12.72 10.36
N TYR A 36 22.07 12.14 9.95
CA TYR A 36 21.19 11.41 10.85
C TYR A 36 21.82 10.09 11.30
N GLN A 37 22.52 9.38 10.43
CA GLN A 37 23.27 8.18 10.79
C GLN A 37 24.39 8.51 11.79
N GLU A 38 25.16 9.56 11.58
CA GLU A 38 26.20 10.01 12.53
C GLU A 38 25.59 10.36 13.91
N LYS A 39 24.46 11.05 13.91
CA LYS A 39 23.77 11.45 15.14
C LYS A 39 23.16 10.28 15.90
N TYR A 40 22.68 9.25 15.19
CA TYR A 40 21.98 8.09 15.76
C TYR A 40 22.50 6.75 15.22
N PRO A 41 23.79 6.43 15.40
CA PRO A 41 24.47 5.32 14.70
C PRO A 41 23.93 3.93 15.04
N THR A 42 23.21 3.79 16.15
CA THR A 42 22.61 2.51 16.58
C THR A 42 21.15 2.35 16.13
N ILE A 43 20.57 3.37 15.52
CA ILE A 43 19.15 3.41 15.13
C ILE A 43 19.00 3.68 13.63
N VAL A 44 19.77 4.63 13.09
CA VAL A 44 19.68 5.07 11.70
C VAL A 44 20.80 4.49 10.87
N LYS A 45 20.45 3.92 9.72
CA LYS A 45 21.37 3.44 8.70
C LYS A 45 21.03 4.12 7.38
N ALA A 46 21.94 4.90 6.82
CA ALA A 46 21.86 5.43 5.48
C ALA A 46 22.35 4.38 4.48
N ILE A 47 21.60 4.20 3.39
CA ILE A 47 21.94 3.28 2.30
C ILE A 47 21.81 4.08 1.01
N HIS A 48 22.94 4.30 0.33
CA HIS A 48 22.98 5.01 -0.93
C HIS A 48 23.04 4.01 -2.08
N GLN A 49 22.20 4.23 -3.09
CA GLN A 49 22.17 3.39 -4.29
C GLN A 49 21.98 4.23 -5.55
N GLU A 50 22.29 3.64 -6.70
CA GLU A 50 21.85 4.20 -7.98
C GLU A 50 20.34 4.19 -8.04
N ASN A 51 19.74 5.18 -8.73
CA ASN A 51 18.29 5.29 -8.83
C ASN A 51 17.67 4.03 -9.45
N LYS A 52 16.79 3.41 -8.70
CA LYS A 52 15.97 2.23 -9.08
C LYS A 52 14.48 2.48 -8.95
N GLY A 53 14.12 3.70 -8.54
CA GLY A 53 12.75 4.12 -8.25
C GLY A 53 12.22 3.54 -6.95
N HIS A 54 11.00 3.94 -6.58
CA HIS A 54 10.38 3.57 -5.30
C HIS A 54 10.41 2.06 -5.01
N GLY A 55 10.10 1.21 -6.02
CA GLY A 55 10.16 -0.24 -5.85
C GLY A 55 11.55 -0.75 -5.49
N GLY A 56 12.60 -0.21 -6.14
CA GLY A 56 13.99 -0.55 -5.84
C GLY A 56 14.39 -0.13 -4.42
N ALA A 57 13.99 1.06 -3.99
CA ALA A 57 14.25 1.54 -2.63
C ALA A 57 13.56 0.65 -1.56
N VAL A 58 12.32 0.23 -1.80
CA VAL A 58 11.61 -0.70 -0.89
C VAL A 58 12.28 -2.07 -0.87
N ASN A 59 12.69 -2.62 -2.03
CA ASN A 59 13.42 -3.89 -2.09
C ASN A 59 14.70 -3.83 -1.25
N THR A 60 15.50 -2.78 -1.42
CA THR A 60 16.72 -2.55 -0.65
C THR A 60 16.42 -2.43 0.85
N GLY A 61 15.33 -1.76 1.21
CA GLY A 61 14.88 -1.68 2.60
C GLY A 61 14.57 -3.07 3.19
N VAL A 62 13.82 -3.92 2.47
CA VAL A 62 13.48 -5.28 2.91
C VAL A 62 14.73 -6.17 3.01
N GLU A 63 15.65 -6.06 2.07
CA GLU A 63 16.90 -6.84 2.08
C GLU A 63 17.81 -6.47 3.26
N ASN A 64 17.87 -5.21 3.64
CA ASN A 64 18.75 -4.70 4.70
C ASN A 64 18.09 -4.68 6.10
N ALA A 65 16.77 -4.85 6.19
CA ALA A 65 16.07 -4.81 7.48
C ALA A 65 16.50 -5.95 8.40
N THR A 66 16.84 -5.63 9.66
CA THR A 66 17.17 -6.59 10.71
C THR A 66 16.05 -6.72 11.74
N GLY A 67 15.13 -5.77 11.78
CA GLY A 67 13.97 -5.75 12.67
C GLY A 67 12.96 -6.86 12.37
N LEU A 68 12.25 -7.32 13.39
CA LEU A 68 11.22 -8.36 13.27
C LEU A 68 10.01 -7.93 12.44
N TYR A 69 9.71 -6.63 12.43
CA TYR A 69 8.60 -6.03 11.71
C TYR A 69 9.09 -4.90 10.80
N PHE A 70 8.51 -4.81 9.65
CA PHE A 70 8.88 -3.87 8.59
C PHE A 70 7.73 -2.92 8.26
N LYS A 71 8.05 -1.63 8.14
CA LYS A 71 7.12 -0.57 7.73
C LYS A 71 7.79 0.33 6.70
N VAL A 72 7.13 0.52 5.57
CA VAL A 72 7.52 1.55 4.59
C VAL A 72 6.95 2.91 5.02
N VAL A 73 7.79 3.93 5.01
CA VAL A 73 7.37 5.33 5.18
C VAL A 73 7.96 6.13 4.02
N ASP A 74 7.09 6.76 3.22
CA ASP A 74 7.50 7.59 2.10
C ASP A 74 8.13 8.89 2.60
N SER A 75 9.07 9.45 1.84
CA SER A 75 9.89 10.60 2.27
C SER A 75 9.09 11.89 2.46
N ASP A 76 7.92 12.00 1.87
CA ASP A 76 7.01 13.15 2.01
C ASP A 76 5.91 12.93 3.06
N ASP A 77 5.92 11.77 3.73
CA ASP A 77 4.95 11.38 4.76
C ASP A 77 5.57 11.34 6.16
N TRP A 78 4.74 11.14 7.18
CA TRP A 78 5.19 10.99 8.57
C TRP A 78 4.28 10.10 9.39
N VAL A 79 4.69 9.81 10.62
CA VAL A 79 3.91 9.01 11.57
C VAL A 79 3.53 9.81 12.80
N ASN A 80 2.38 9.49 13.40
CA ASN A 80 1.97 10.08 14.66
C ASN A 80 2.73 9.45 15.83
N PRO A 81 3.44 10.23 16.68
CA PRO A 81 4.28 9.69 17.76
C PRO A 81 3.52 8.90 18.82
N GLU A 82 2.33 9.34 19.20
CA GLU A 82 1.51 8.64 20.21
C GLU A 82 0.98 7.30 19.69
N ALA A 83 0.53 7.28 18.42
CA ALA A 83 0.12 6.06 17.76
C ALA A 83 1.29 5.10 17.58
N TYR A 84 2.48 5.63 17.26
CA TYR A 84 3.71 4.86 17.14
C TYR A 84 4.06 4.14 18.44
N GLN A 85 4.01 4.86 19.57
CA GLN A 85 4.25 4.26 20.88
C GLN A 85 3.28 3.11 21.20
N LYS A 86 1.98 3.28 20.85
CA LYS A 86 0.98 2.22 21.05
C LYS A 86 1.28 1.00 20.18
N ILE A 87 1.72 1.19 18.93
CA ILE A 87 2.14 0.10 18.04
C ILE A 87 3.34 -0.63 18.62
N LEU A 88 4.38 0.08 19.08
CA LEU A 88 5.55 -0.53 19.69
C LEU A 88 5.21 -1.35 20.92
N ASN A 89 4.29 -0.88 21.77
CA ASN A 89 3.83 -1.62 22.94
C ASN A 89 3.15 -2.93 22.52
N VAL A 90 2.23 -2.89 21.56
CA VAL A 90 1.54 -4.10 21.04
C VAL A 90 2.56 -5.06 20.43
N LEU A 91 3.50 -4.60 19.61
CA LEU A 91 4.52 -5.45 19.00
C LEU A 91 5.42 -6.08 20.07
N ALA A 92 5.80 -5.34 21.12
CA ALA A 92 6.59 -5.86 22.22
C ALA A 92 5.85 -6.96 23.01
N GLU A 93 4.54 -6.82 23.21
CA GLU A 93 3.69 -7.85 23.83
C GLU A 93 3.57 -9.08 22.93
N VAL A 94 3.34 -8.87 21.64
CA VAL A 94 3.26 -9.95 20.65
C VAL A 94 4.54 -10.78 20.59
N VAL A 95 5.71 -10.13 20.57
CA VAL A 95 7.02 -10.80 20.50
C VAL A 95 7.30 -11.64 21.75
N ARG A 96 6.79 -11.23 22.91
CA ARG A 96 6.90 -12.01 24.18
C ARG A 96 5.86 -13.13 24.28
N GLY A 97 4.81 -13.07 23.48
CA GLY A 97 3.74 -14.04 23.49
C GLY A 97 4.04 -15.29 22.63
N PRO A 98 3.21 -16.33 22.74
CA PRO A 98 3.41 -17.59 22.02
C PRO A 98 2.97 -17.55 20.55
N LYS A 99 2.27 -16.49 20.12
CA LYS A 99 1.70 -16.39 18.77
C LYS A 99 2.54 -15.49 17.88
N THR A 100 2.83 -15.95 16.67
CA THR A 100 3.45 -15.12 15.63
C THR A 100 2.39 -14.22 15.01
N LEU A 101 2.72 -12.95 14.82
CA LEU A 101 1.93 -11.97 14.07
C LEU A 101 2.56 -11.76 12.70
N ASP A 102 1.79 -11.97 11.64
CA ASP A 102 2.25 -11.75 10.26
C ASP A 102 2.03 -10.32 9.79
N LEU A 103 0.90 -9.72 10.20
CA LEU A 103 0.50 -8.39 9.75
C LEU A 103 -0.22 -7.61 10.86
N LEU A 104 0.37 -6.47 11.26
CA LEU A 104 -0.33 -5.46 12.04
C LEU A 104 -0.91 -4.40 11.09
N ILE A 105 -2.19 -4.08 11.29
CA ILE A 105 -2.93 -3.09 10.51
C ILE A 105 -3.27 -1.90 11.42
N SER A 106 -3.05 -0.68 10.94
CA SER A 106 -3.44 0.56 11.60
C SER A 106 -4.16 1.49 10.63
N ASN A 107 -4.77 2.55 11.12
CA ASN A 107 -5.36 3.57 10.26
C ASN A 107 -4.29 4.47 9.65
N TYR A 108 -4.63 5.09 8.51
CA TYR A 108 -3.89 6.21 7.98
C TYR A 108 -4.82 7.42 7.76
N VAL A 109 -4.22 8.59 7.70
CA VAL A 109 -4.93 9.87 7.62
C VAL A 109 -4.43 10.63 6.41
N TYR A 110 -5.33 11.05 5.55
CA TYR A 110 -5.02 12.00 4.49
C TYR A 110 -4.75 13.38 5.07
N GLU A 111 -3.53 13.85 4.87
CA GLU A 111 -3.08 15.19 5.23
C GLU A 111 -3.07 16.05 3.96
N LYS A 112 -4.08 16.88 3.80
CA LYS A 112 -4.20 17.78 2.64
C LYS A 112 -4.03 19.22 3.09
N GLU A 113 -3.11 19.93 2.45
CA GLU A 113 -2.87 21.34 2.73
C GLU A 113 -4.16 22.15 2.53
N GLY A 114 -4.47 23.04 3.49
CA GLY A 114 -5.68 23.87 3.47
C GLY A 114 -7.00 23.14 3.74
N ALA A 115 -7.01 21.82 3.95
CA ALA A 115 -8.23 21.10 4.25
C ALA A 115 -8.70 21.34 5.69
N LYS A 116 -9.95 21.82 5.85
CA LYS A 116 -10.57 22.04 7.18
C LYS A 116 -10.83 20.76 7.96
N ARG A 117 -10.94 19.61 7.28
CA ARG A 117 -11.20 18.31 7.91
C ARG A 117 -10.26 17.25 7.32
N LYS A 118 -9.61 16.50 8.19
CA LYS A 118 -8.78 15.36 7.83
C LYS A 118 -9.67 14.13 7.60
N ARG A 119 -9.34 13.34 6.59
CA ARG A 119 -10.02 12.08 6.34
C ARG A 119 -9.20 10.91 6.88
N VAL A 120 -9.82 10.12 7.74
CA VAL A 120 -9.23 8.91 8.32
C VAL A 120 -9.73 7.70 7.54
N MET A 121 -8.79 6.86 7.10
CA MET A 121 -9.07 5.52 6.59
C MET A 121 -9.01 4.53 7.75
N ARG A 122 -10.19 4.19 8.26
CA ARG A 122 -10.39 3.39 9.47
C ARG A 122 -11.02 2.05 9.13
N TYR A 123 -10.50 0.98 9.74
CA TYR A 123 -10.91 -0.40 9.41
C TYR A 123 -11.78 -1.06 10.49
N ALA A 124 -12.12 -0.39 11.59
CA ALA A 124 -12.87 -0.93 12.73
C ALA A 124 -14.24 -1.58 12.37
N LYS A 125 -14.87 -1.17 11.24
CA LYS A 125 -16.11 -1.78 10.76
C LYS A 125 -15.91 -3.13 10.07
N SER A 126 -14.68 -3.44 9.65
CA SER A 126 -14.36 -4.59 8.82
C SER A 126 -13.42 -5.59 9.49
N LEU A 127 -12.60 -5.12 10.45
CA LEU A 127 -11.57 -5.92 11.10
C LEU A 127 -11.82 -6.00 12.62
N PRO A 128 -11.57 -7.17 13.24
CA PRO A 128 -11.55 -7.30 14.69
C PRO A 128 -10.46 -6.45 15.32
N GLU A 129 -10.81 -5.62 16.32
CA GLU A 129 -9.88 -4.71 16.99
C GLU A 129 -9.26 -5.38 18.22
N GLY A 130 -7.98 -5.09 18.48
CA GLY A 130 -7.29 -5.39 19.73
C GLY A 130 -7.04 -6.88 19.99
N ARG A 131 -7.13 -7.74 18.97
CA ARG A 131 -6.89 -9.18 19.09
C ARG A 131 -6.35 -9.79 17.80
N PHE A 132 -5.80 -10.98 17.91
CA PHE A 132 -5.42 -11.79 16.75
C PHE A 132 -6.66 -12.29 16.00
N PHE A 133 -6.60 -12.30 14.68
CA PHE A 133 -7.61 -12.85 13.80
C PHE A 133 -6.99 -13.34 12.47
N GLY A 134 -7.73 -14.12 11.71
CA GLY A 134 -7.38 -14.57 10.37
C GLY A 134 -8.35 -14.04 9.32
N TRP A 135 -8.14 -14.43 8.06
CA TRP A 135 -8.98 -13.98 6.93
C TRP A 135 -10.45 -14.37 7.07
N ASP A 136 -10.75 -15.49 7.74
CA ASP A 136 -12.13 -15.95 7.92
C ASP A 136 -12.93 -15.09 8.90
N GLU A 137 -12.24 -14.36 9.77
CA GLU A 137 -12.84 -13.43 10.73
C GLU A 137 -12.91 -11.99 10.19
N ALA A 138 -12.14 -11.68 9.15
CA ALA A 138 -12.19 -10.36 8.51
C ALA A 138 -13.49 -10.21 7.74
N LYS A 139 -14.29 -9.19 8.07
CA LYS A 139 -15.47 -8.83 7.29
C LYS A 139 -15.03 -8.31 5.92
N ALA A 140 -15.95 -8.29 4.95
CA ALA A 140 -15.63 -7.71 3.65
C ALA A 140 -15.20 -6.24 3.81
N LEU A 141 -13.95 -5.96 3.47
CA LEU A 141 -13.46 -4.59 3.34
C LEU A 141 -14.23 -3.92 2.20
N GLY A 142 -14.76 -2.73 2.45
CA GLY A 142 -15.52 -1.99 1.45
C GLY A 142 -14.63 -1.59 0.27
N LYS A 143 -15.24 -1.39 -0.90
CA LYS A 143 -14.52 -0.99 -2.14
C LYS A 143 -13.77 0.33 -2.02
N THR A 144 -14.06 1.14 -1.00
CA THR A 144 -13.41 2.44 -0.71
C THR A 144 -12.49 2.38 0.50
N HIS A 145 -12.33 1.20 1.13
CA HIS A 145 -11.53 0.97 2.35
C HIS A 145 -10.67 -0.27 2.18
N TYR A 146 -9.95 -0.37 1.07
CA TYR A 146 -8.96 -1.43 0.86
C TYR A 146 -7.65 -1.09 1.58
N LEU A 147 -6.88 -2.12 1.90
CA LEU A 147 -5.62 -1.98 2.61
C LEU A 147 -4.56 -1.37 1.69
N LEU A 148 -4.01 -0.24 2.05
CA LEU A 148 -2.85 0.36 1.39
C LEU A 148 -1.58 0.11 2.21
N MET A 149 -0.42 0.19 1.57
CA MET A 149 0.91 0.12 2.18
C MET A 149 1.02 0.97 3.45
N HIS A 150 0.36 2.13 3.44
CA HIS A 150 0.34 3.10 4.55
C HIS A 150 -0.22 2.51 5.86
N SER A 151 -1.14 1.56 5.78
CA SER A 151 -1.77 0.92 6.94
C SER A 151 -1.07 -0.35 7.43
N LEU A 152 -0.06 -0.86 6.71
CA LEU A 152 0.49 -2.20 6.90
C LEU A 152 1.85 -2.18 7.57
N ILE A 153 2.03 -3.09 8.54
CA ILE A 153 3.32 -3.40 9.19
C ILE A 153 3.45 -4.92 9.14
N TYR A 154 4.36 -5.41 8.31
CA TYR A 154 4.55 -6.84 8.07
C TYR A 154 5.64 -7.43 8.97
N ARG A 155 5.55 -8.72 9.27
CA ARG A 155 6.70 -9.50 9.74
C ARG A 155 7.76 -9.52 8.63
N THR A 156 8.97 -9.10 8.95
CA THR A 156 10.05 -8.93 7.96
C THR A 156 10.37 -10.23 7.22
N SER A 157 10.42 -11.35 7.93
CA SER A 157 10.70 -12.64 7.30
C SER A 157 9.59 -13.06 6.33
N LEU A 158 8.32 -12.70 6.57
CA LEU A 158 7.22 -12.97 5.64
C LEU A 158 7.41 -12.27 4.29
N LEU A 159 7.89 -11.03 4.27
CA LEU A 159 8.19 -10.30 3.04
C LEU A 159 9.28 -10.99 2.21
N ARG A 160 10.23 -11.64 2.86
CA ARG A 160 11.26 -12.46 2.19
C ARG A 160 10.73 -13.82 1.77
N GLU A 161 9.98 -14.48 2.64
CA GLU A 161 9.34 -15.79 2.40
C GLU A 161 8.38 -15.76 1.20
N CYS A 162 7.63 -14.66 1.01
CA CYS A 162 6.73 -14.50 -0.14
C CYS A 162 7.46 -14.15 -1.46
N GLY A 163 8.78 -13.98 -1.41
CA GLY A 163 9.57 -13.64 -2.60
C GLY A 163 9.22 -12.28 -3.22
N MET A 164 8.66 -11.34 -2.43
CA MET A 164 8.27 -10.03 -2.93
C MET A 164 9.48 -9.31 -3.55
N LYS A 165 9.41 -9.06 -4.84
CA LYS A 165 10.37 -8.25 -5.57
C LYS A 165 9.61 -7.25 -6.43
N LEU A 166 9.69 -5.99 -6.03
CA LEU A 166 9.00 -4.90 -6.72
C LEU A 166 9.75 -4.51 -7.99
N PRO A 167 9.04 -4.19 -9.09
CA PRO A 167 9.69 -3.71 -10.31
C PRO A 167 10.35 -2.35 -10.09
N GLU A 168 11.58 -2.24 -10.57
CA GLU A 168 12.33 -0.98 -10.58
C GLU A 168 11.70 0.02 -11.56
N HIS A 169 11.94 1.34 -11.33
CA HIS A 169 11.47 2.44 -12.17
C HIS A 169 9.97 2.39 -12.51
N THR A 170 9.17 1.89 -11.56
CA THR A 170 7.73 1.73 -11.74
C THR A 170 7.00 2.41 -10.58
N PHE A 171 6.05 3.30 -10.89
CA PHE A 171 5.15 3.89 -9.92
C PHE A 171 3.99 2.95 -9.58
N TYR A 172 3.27 3.24 -8.49
CA TYR A 172 2.10 2.47 -8.02
C TYR A 172 2.43 1.06 -7.50
N VAL A 173 3.70 0.78 -7.22
CA VAL A 173 4.17 -0.48 -6.65
C VAL A 173 3.77 -0.66 -5.18
N ASP A 174 3.34 0.40 -4.50
CA ASP A 174 2.67 0.39 -3.20
C ASP A 174 1.49 -0.60 -3.16
N ASN A 175 0.78 -0.75 -4.29
CA ASN A 175 -0.27 -1.75 -4.46
C ASN A 175 0.30 -3.19 -4.43
N LEU A 176 1.49 -3.42 -4.96
CA LEU A 176 2.15 -4.72 -4.91
C LEU A 176 2.66 -5.04 -3.50
N VAL A 177 3.18 -4.04 -2.76
CA VAL A 177 3.53 -4.18 -1.33
C VAL A 177 2.33 -4.63 -0.50
N ALA A 178 1.14 -4.10 -0.82
CA ALA A 178 -0.08 -4.48 -0.13
C ALA A 178 -0.68 -5.82 -0.62
N PHE A 179 -0.39 -6.26 -1.84
CA PHE A 179 -1.07 -7.38 -2.50
C PHE A 179 -0.29 -8.70 -2.44
N ILE A 180 1.01 -8.65 -2.79
CA ILE A 180 1.83 -9.86 -2.91
C ILE A 180 1.96 -10.63 -1.59
N PRO A 181 2.14 -10.01 -0.41
CA PRO A 181 2.30 -10.79 0.81
C PRO A 181 1.02 -11.45 1.35
N LEU A 182 -0.17 -11.05 0.87
CA LEU A 182 -1.46 -11.48 1.46
C LEU A 182 -1.67 -13.00 1.52
N PRO A 183 -1.29 -13.82 0.53
CA PRO A 183 -1.40 -15.28 0.61
C PRO A 183 -0.61 -15.92 1.75
N TYR A 184 0.45 -15.27 2.22
CA TYR A 184 1.33 -15.73 3.30
C TYR A 184 0.88 -15.26 4.67
N VAL A 185 0.00 -14.26 4.75
CA VAL A 185 -0.54 -13.74 6.01
C VAL A 185 -1.58 -14.71 6.59
N LYS A 186 -1.25 -15.33 7.72
CA LYS A 186 -2.13 -16.23 8.48
C LYS A 186 -2.73 -15.54 9.69
N THR A 187 -1.95 -14.67 10.33
CA THR A 187 -2.31 -14.00 11.59
C THR A 187 -2.24 -12.49 11.42
N MET A 188 -3.32 -11.83 11.76
CA MET A 188 -3.46 -10.38 11.69
C MET A 188 -3.80 -9.80 13.06
N TYR A 189 -3.48 -8.53 13.26
CA TYR A 189 -3.89 -7.73 14.39
C TYR A 189 -4.26 -6.34 13.92
N TYR A 190 -5.44 -5.85 14.25
CA TYR A 190 -5.84 -4.49 13.95
C TYR A 190 -5.80 -3.63 15.20
N LEU A 191 -5.07 -2.54 15.14
CA LEU A 191 -5.00 -1.52 16.17
C LEU A 191 -5.64 -0.22 15.65
N ASP A 192 -6.72 0.21 16.30
CA ASP A 192 -7.48 1.40 15.89
C ASP A 192 -6.77 2.69 16.31
N VAL A 193 -5.64 2.98 15.68
CA VAL A 193 -4.86 4.20 15.88
C VAL A 193 -4.56 4.89 14.57
N ASN A 194 -4.60 6.21 14.56
CA ASN A 194 -4.33 7.03 13.38
C ASN A 194 -2.82 7.24 13.23
N PHE A 195 -2.13 6.22 12.74
CA PHE A 195 -0.67 6.13 12.75
C PHE A 195 -0.02 6.90 11.60
N TYR A 196 -0.28 6.48 10.36
CA TYR A 196 0.39 7.01 9.19
C TYR A 196 -0.29 8.30 8.71
N ARG A 197 0.52 9.31 8.38
CA ARG A 197 0.09 10.62 7.88
C ARG A 197 0.49 10.73 6.42
N TYR A 198 -0.48 10.51 5.54
CA TYR A 198 -0.31 10.51 4.10
C TYR A 198 -0.54 11.92 3.54
N PHE A 199 0.54 12.57 3.13
CA PHE A 199 0.48 13.94 2.59
C PHE A 199 0.02 13.91 1.14
N ILE A 200 -1.04 14.66 0.83
CA ILE A 200 -1.62 14.74 -0.51
C ILE A 200 -1.93 16.19 -0.90
N GLY A 201 -1.99 16.44 -2.22
CA GLY A 201 -2.46 17.72 -2.77
C GLY A 201 -1.43 18.51 -3.54
N ARG A 202 -0.15 18.08 -3.59
CA ARG A 202 0.83 18.70 -4.48
C ARG A 202 0.58 18.32 -5.94
N ALA A 203 0.87 19.24 -6.86
CA ALA A 203 0.63 19.04 -8.29
C ALA A 203 1.55 17.97 -8.93
N ASP A 204 2.71 17.72 -8.34
CA ASP A 204 3.74 16.80 -8.81
C ASP A 204 3.58 15.36 -8.28
N GLN A 205 2.65 15.13 -7.34
CA GLN A 205 2.45 13.82 -6.74
C GLN A 205 1.98 12.76 -7.75
N SER A 206 2.41 11.53 -7.51
CA SER A 206 2.07 10.36 -8.35
C SER A 206 0.57 10.11 -8.49
N VAL A 207 -0.22 10.51 -7.50
CA VAL A 207 -1.69 10.41 -7.48
C VAL A 207 -2.41 11.57 -8.17
N ASN A 208 -1.68 12.60 -8.63
CA ASN A 208 -2.27 13.66 -9.44
C ASN A 208 -2.75 13.11 -10.78
N GLU A 209 -3.96 13.46 -11.22
CA GLU A 209 -4.59 12.92 -12.43
C GLU A 209 -3.75 13.08 -13.70
N LYS A 210 -3.15 14.26 -13.93
CA LYS A 210 -2.30 14.49 -15.10
C LYS A 210 -1.05 13.60 -15.06
N VAL A 211 -0.46 13.45 -13.88
CA VAL A 211 0.68 12.56 -13.66
C VAL A 211 0.29 11.11 -13.88
N MET A 212 -0.89 10.69 -13.38
CA MET A 212 -1.43 9.35 -13.56
C MET A 212 -1.66 9.02 -15.04
N ILE A 213 -2.23 9.96 -15.82
CA ILE A 213 -2.43 9.80 -17.26
C ILE A 213 -1.09 9.68 -17.99
N GLY A 214 -0.09 10.48 -17.63
CA GLY A 214 1.25 10.38 -18.21
C GLY A 214 2.00 9.07 -17.86
N ARG A 215 1.52 8.31 -16.88
CA ARG A 215 2.13 7.06 -16.41
C ARG A 215 1.23 5.83 -16.59
N ILE A 216 0.31 5.87 -17.57
CA ILE A 216 -0.64 4.77 -17.84
C ILE A 216 0.06 3.44 -18.07
N ASP A 217 1.18 3.39 -18.78
CA ASP A 217 1.90 2.15 -19.05
C ASP A 217 2.43 1.48 -17.77
N GLN A 218 2.81 2.28 -16.78
CA GLN A 218 3.24 1.77 -15.48
C GLN A 218 2.05 1.24 -14.66
N GLN A 219 0.88 1.92 -14.72
CA GLN A 219 -0.34 1.39 -14.11
C GLN A 219 -0.74 0.06 -14.75
N ILE A 220 -0.67 -0.06 -16.08
CA ILE A 220 -0.94 -1.31 -16.80
C ILE A 220 0.04 -2.40 -16.36
N ARG A 221 1.33 -2.08 -16.23
CA ARG A 221 2.35 -3.02 -15.73
C ARG A 221 1.98 -3.57 -14.36
N VAL A 222 1.62 -2.70 -13.42
CA VAL A 222 1.21 -3.12 -12.06
C VAL A 222 -0.06 -3.98 -12.11
N ASN A 223 -1.07 -3.59 -12.91
CA ASN A 223 -2.28 -4.39 -13.07
C ASN A 223 -1.97 -5.80 -13.59
N LYS A 224 -1.12 -5.94 -14.61
CA LYS A 224 -0.72 -7.24 -15.16
C LYS A 224 -0.02 -8.09 -14.12
N LEU A 225 0.96 -7.54 -13.39
CA LEU A 225 1.62 -8.23 -12.29
C LEU A 225 0.64 -8.72 -11.22
N MET A 226 -0.39 -7.95 -10.89
CA MET A 226 -1.43 -8.38 -9.94
C MET A 226 -2.32 -9.48 -10.51
N ILE A 227 -2.66 -9.42 -11.81
CA ILE A 227 -3.44 -10.45 -12.51
C ILE A 227 -2.68 -11.77 -12.51
N ASP A 228 -1.43 -11.76 -12.96
CA ASP A 228 -0.57 -12.92 -13.07
C ASP A 228 -0.39 -13.56 -11.69
N TYR A 229 -0.02 -12.74 -10.70
CA TYR A 229 0.17 -13.19 -9.33
C TYR A 229 -1.09 -13.84 -8.74
N LEU A 230 -2.27 -13.26 -8.95
CA LEU A 230 -3.54 -13.82 -8.44
C LEU A 230 -3.88 -15.14 -9.16
N GLY A 231 -3.62 -15.24 -10.46
CA GLY A 231 -3.84 -16.44 -11.26
C GLY A 231 -2.98 -17.63 -10.82
N GLU A 232 -1.76 -17.36 -10.37
CA GLU A 232 -0.83 -18.39 -9.85
C GLU A 232 -1.24 -18.91 -8.46
N GLN A 233 -2.01 -18.13 -7.68
CA GLN A 233 -2.35 -18.48 -6.30
C GLN A 233 -3.37 -19.62 -6.24
N LYS A 234 -2.97 -20.75 -5.68
CA LYS A 234 -3.82 -21.92 -5.43
C LYS A 234 -4.09 -22.07 -3.94
N GLY A 235 -5.26 -22.60 -3.59
CA GLY A 235 -5.58 -22.93 -2.18
C GLY A 235 -5.88 -21.73 -1.28
N LEU A 236 -6.11 -20.54 -1.82
CA LEU A 236 -6.53 -19.39 -1.03
C LEU A 236 -7.88 -19.64 -0.33
N SER A 237 -8.01 -19.17 0.92
CA SER A 237 -9.31 -19.16 1.58
C SER A 237 -10.31 -18.33 0.78
N LYS A 238 -11.59 -18.68 0.87
CA LYS A 238 -12.68 -17.99 0.14
C LYS A 238 -12.69 -16.48 0.43
N HIS A 239 -12.42 -16.09 1.68
CA HIS A 239 -12.42 -14.69 2.09
C HIS A 239 -11.23 -13.94 1.51
N LEU A 240 -10.04 -14.51 1.58
CA LEU A 240 -8.83 -13.90 1.01
C LEU A 240 -8.94 -13.75 -0.51
N ARG A 241 -9.34 -14.81 -1.24
CA ARG A 241 -9.52 -14.74 -2.69
C ARG A 241 -10.53 -13.65 -3.07
N LYS A 242 -11.67 -13.59 -2.38
CA LYS A 242 -12.68 -12.54 -2.59
C LYS A 242 -12.11 -11.14 -2.37
N TYR A 243 -11.29 -10.97 -1.32
CA TYR A 243 -10.63 -9.70 -1.03
C TYR A 243 -9.63 -9.32 -2.12
N MET A 244 -8.76 -10.23 -2.55
CA MET A 244 -7.78 -9.98 -3.60
C MET A 244 -8.44 -9.64 -4.94
N ILE A 245 -9.51 -10.34 -5.32
CA ILE A 245 -10.32 -10.01 -6.51
C ILE A 245 -10.93 -8.60 -6.38
N SER A 246 -11.44 -8.24 -5.19
CA SER A 246 -11.98 -6.89 -4.95
C SER A 246 -10.90 -5.83 -5.09
N TYR A 247 -9.71 -6.09 -4.57
CA TYR A 247 -8.56 -5.17 -4.67
C TYR A 247 -8.15 -4.98 -6.14
N LEU A 248 -7.92 -6.07 -6.88
CA LEU A 248 -7.61 -6.02 -8.30
C LEU A 248 -8.68 -5.24 -9.08
N THR A 249 -9.98 -5.45 -8.76
CA THR A 249 -11.09 -4.70 -9.38
C THR A 249 -10.94 -3.20 -9.18
N ILE A 250 -10.54 -2.75 -7.99
CA ILE A 250 -10.35 -1.34 -7.69
C ILE A 250 -9.21 -0.76 -8.55
N ILE A 251 -8.06 -1.44 -8.58
CA ILE A 251 -6.89 -0.96 -9.33
C ILE A 251 -7.15 -0.94 -10.83
N MET A 252 -7.79 -1.97 -11.38
CA MET A 252 -8.24 -1.99 -12.77
C MET A 252 -9.26 -0.88 -13.07
N THR A 253 -10.14 -0.58 -12.11
CA THR A 253 -11.13 0.52 -12.24
C THR A 253 -10.41 1.86 -12.36
N VAL A 254 -9.48 2.15 -11.46
CA VAL A 254 -8.71 3.41 -11.47
C VAL A 254 -7.95 3.55 -12.78
N SER A 255 -7.21 2.54 -13.20
CA SER A 255 -6.45 2.56 -14.46
C SER A 255 -7.36 2.72 -15.67
N SER A 256 -8.50 2.01 -15.73
CA SER A 256 -9.47 2.13 -16.82
C SER A 256 -10.04 3.55 -16.92
N VAL A 257 -10.34 4.19 -15.79
CA VAL A 257 -10.82 5.58 -15.77
C VAL A 257 -9.76 6.55 -16.26
N MET A 258 -8.49 6.39 -15.84
CA MET A 258 -7.40 7.26 -16.30
C MET A 258 -7.21 7.14 -17.82
N MET A 259 -7.28 5.92 -18.36
CA MET A 259 -7.23 5.69 -19.81
C MET A 259 -8.41 6.33 -20.56
N MET A 260 -9.62 6.27 -20.01
CA MET A 260 -10.79 6.97 -20.61
C MET A 260 -10.69 8.48 -20.49
N ARG A 261 -10.12 9.00 -19.40
CA ARG A 261 -9.97 10.44 -19.16
C ARG A 261 -8.86 11.08 -20.00
N SER A 262 -7.89 10.30 -20.45
CA SER A 262 -6.85 10.78 -21.36
C SER A 262 -7.43 11.29 -22.69
N GLY A 263 -8.58 10.75 -23.10
CA GLY A 263 -9.28 11.17 -24.33
C GLY A 263 -8.60 10.70 -25.63
N THR A 264 -7.56 9.85 -25.57
CA THR A 264 -6.84 9.35 -26.75
C THR A 264 -7.33 7.96 -27.15
N GLU A 265 -7.41 7.69 -28.47
CA GLU A 265 -7.73 6.35 -28.99
C GLU A 265 -6.71 5.30 -28.53
N GLU A 266 -5.44 5.65 -28.52
CA GLU A 266 -4.36 4.78 -28.03
C GLU A 266 -4.63 4.25 -26.61
N ASN A 267 -4.96 5.14 -25.67
CA ASN A 267 -5.23 4.73 -24.29
C ASN A 267 -6.55 3.97 -24.14
N LEU A 268 -7.53 4.22 -25.01
CA LEU A 268 -8.76 3.43 -25.08
C LEU A 268 -8.47 2.00 -25.57
N GLU A 269 -7.55 1.84 -26.51
CA GLU A 269 -7.10 0.55 -26.97
C GLU A 269 -6.32 -0.19 -25.86
N LYS A 270 -5.35 0.47 -25.23
CA LYS A 270 -4.64 -0.06 -24.03
C LYS A 270 -5.60 -0.54 -22.93
N LYS A 271 -6.70 0.21 -22.69
CA LYS A 271 -7.75 -0.23 -21.76
C LYS A 271 -8.38 -1.55 -22.20
N ASN A 272 -8.77 -1.64 -23.48
CA ASN A 272 -9.39 -2.85 -24.01
C ASN A 272 -8.43 -4.05 -23.96
N ASP A 273 -7.13 -3.81 -24.17
CA ASP A 273 -6.09 -4.81 -24.11
C ASP A 273 -5.87 -5.32 -22.68
N LEU A 274 -5.88 -4.43 -21.69
CA LEU A 274 -5.80 -4.83 -20.28
C LEU A 274 -6.97 -5.75 -19.89
N TRP A 275 -8.21 -5.42 -20.30
CA TRP A 275 -9.36 -6.28 -20.05
C TRP A 275 -9.31 -7.61 -20.83
N ARG A 276 -8.72 -7.61 -22.03
CA ARG A 276 -8.46 -8.82 -22.83
C ARG A 276 -7.42 -9.68 -22.13
N TYR A 277 -6.35 -9.07 -21.65
CA TYR A 277 -5.30 -9.75 -20.88
C TYR A 277 -5.88 -10.49 -19.67
N LEU A 278 -6.66 -9.82 -18.81
CA LEU A 278 -7.33 -10.48 -17.68
C LEU A 278 -8.19 -11.68 -18.13
N LYS A 279 -8.90 -11.55 -19.27
CA LYS A 279 -9.73 -12.66 -19.80
C LYS A 279 -8.89 -13.85 -20.25
N GLN A 280 -7.71 -13.61 -20.79
CA GLN A 280 -6.79 -14.66 -21.28
C GLN A 280 -6.11 -15.39 -20.10
N GLU A 281 -5.66 -14.64 -19.10
CA GLU A 281 -4.95 -15.20 -17.94
C GLU A 281 -5.91 -15.88 -16.93
N ASP A 282 -7.06 -15.29 -16.62
CA ASP A 282 -8.06 -15.86 -15.73
C ASP A 282 -9.49 -15.52 -16.19
N ALA A 283 -10.08 -16.41 -17.00
CA ALA A 283 -11.44 -16.24 -17.50
C ALA A 283 -12.49 -16.21 -16.37
N ALA A 284 -12.29 -16.94 -15.27
CA ALA A 284 -13.24 -17.01 -14.16
C ALA A 284 -13.26 -15.69 -13.38
N ASP A 285 -12.09 -15.15 -13.05
CA ASP A 285 -11.99 -13.85 -12.37
C ASP A 285 -12.35 -12.71 -13.31
N TYR A 286 -12.06 -12.81 -14.62
CA TYR A 286 -12.60 -11.88 -15.61
C TYR A 286 -14.12 -11.80 -15.55
N PHE A 287 -14.83 -12.94 -15.56
CA PHE A 287 -16.30 -12.94 -15.49
C PHE A 287 -16.82 -12.31 -14.18
N ARG A 288 -16.17 -12.62 -13.04
CA ARG A 288 -16.52 -12.05 -11.74
C ARG A 288 -16.37 -10.54 -11.71
N ILE A 289 -15.21 -10.06 -12.17
CA ILE A 289 -14.88 -8.62 -12.20
C ILE A 289 -15.76 -7.90 -13.22
N ARG A 290 -15.90 -8.46 -14.42
CA ARG A 290 -16.63 -7.86 -15.56
C ARG A 290 -18.11 -7.64 -15.27
N HIS A 291 -18.75 -8.57 -14.58
CA HIS A 291 -20.16 -8.51 -14.22
C HIS A 291 -20.43 -7.86 -12.86
N GLY A 292 -19.41 -7.42 -12.16
CA GLY A 292 -19.54 -6.54 -11.00
C GLY A 292 -19.91 -5.11 -11.41
N ILE A 293 -20.46 -4.33 -10.46
CA ILE A 293 -20.91 -2.95 -10.71
C ILE A 293 -19.84 -2.10 -11.42
N PHE A 294 -18.60 -2.13 -10.92
CA PHE A 294 -17.50 -1.39 -11.53
C PHE A 294 -17.07 -1.98 -12.87
N GLY A 295 -16.94 -3.29 -12.96
CA GLY A 295 -16.49 -3.94 -14.18
C GLY A 295 -17.43 -3.72 -15.37
N THR A 296 -18.75 -3.75 -15.15
CA THR A 296 -19.75 -3.51 -16.20
C THR A 296 -19.57 -2.12 -16.82
N VAL A 297 -19.33 -1.12 -16.00
CA VAL A 297 -19.16 0.27 -16.47
C VAL A 297 -17.77 0.47 -17.09
N MET A 298 -16.70 -0.03 -16.47
CA MET A 298 -15.31 0.23 -16.88
C MET A 298 -14.88 -0.56 -18.12
N SER A 299 -15.45 -1.74 -18.36
CA SER A 299 -15.16 -2.54 -19.56
C SER A 299 -15.96 -2.10 -20.81
N SER A 300 -16.83 -1.09 -20.67
CA SER A 300 -17.63 -0.61 -21.79
C SER A 300 -16.75 -0.09 -22.95
N LYS A 301 -17.06 -0.55 -24.18
CA LYS A 301 -16.44 -0.06 -25.40
C LYS A 301 -17.22 1.10 -26.04
N SER A 302 -18.47 1.32 -25.62
CA SER A 302 -19.32 2.35 -26.19
C SER A 302 -19.00 3.75 -25.64
N LYS A 303 -19.01 4.76 -26.48
CA LYS A 303 -18.82 6.18 -26.08
C LYS A 303 -19.76 6.61 -24.94
N PRO A 304 -21.07 6.29 -24.94
CA PRO A 304 -21.99 6.61 -23.84
C PRO A 304 -21.57 5.92 -22.53
N GLY A 305 -21.22 4.62 -22.57
CA GLY A 305 -20.78 3.88 -21.41
C GLY A 305 -19.48 4.45 -20.77
N GLN A 306 -18.54 4.88 -21.60
CA GLN A 306 -17.31 5.55 -21.13
C GLN A 306 -17.62 6.90 -20.45
N LYS A 307 -18.55 7.70 -21.00
CA LYS A 307 -18.99 8.95 -20.36
C LYS A 307 -19.63 8.70 -18.98
N ILE A 308 -20.45 7.65 -18.86
CA ILE A 308 -21.07 7.25 -17.59
C ILE A 308 -19.98 6.82 -16.60
N ALA A 309 -18.98 6.05 -17.03
CA ALA A 309 -17.86 5.63 -16.20
C ALA A 309 -17.09 6.82 -15.63
N VAL A 310 -16.71 7.77 -16.49
CA VAL A 310 -16.00 9.00 -16.09
C VAL A 310 -16.85 9.85 -15.15
N TYR A 311 -18.15 9.98 -15.41
CA TYR A 311 -19.04 10.73 -14.53
C TYR A 311 -19.16 10.08 -13.14
N ALA A 312 -19.40 8.76 -13.09
CA ALA A 312 -19.47 8.02 -11.85
C ALA A 312 -18.17 8.13 -11.02
N TYR A 313 -17.01 8.10 -11.70
CA TYR A 313 -15.72 8.33 -11.02
C TYR A 313 -15.62 9.76 -10.46
N LYS A 314 -15.98 10.79 -11.20
CA LYS A 314 -15.99 12.19 -10.72
C LYS A 314 -16.89 12.36 -9.50
N VAL A 315 -18.06 11.73 -9.49
CA VAL A 315 -18.96 11.74 -8.33
C VAL A 315 -18.32 11.04 -7.16
N ALA A 316 -17.73 9.86 -7.37
CA ALA A 316 -17.01 9.13 -6.32
C ALA A 316 -15.81 9.93 -5.79
N GLN A 317 -15.02 10.56 -6.66
CA GLN A 317 -13.90 11.44 -6.30
C GLN A 317 -14.38 12.59 -5.39
N LYS A 318 -15.49 13.24 -5.74
CA LYS A 318 -16.06 14.35 -4.96
C LYS A 318 -16.61 13.87 -3.59
N LEU A 319 -17.27 12.70 -3.56
CA LEU A 319 -17.84 12.14 -2.34
C LEU A 319 -16.78 11.54 -1.40
N TYR A 320 -15.77 10.92 -1.98
CA TYR A 320 -14.73 10.19 -1.24
C TYR A 320 -13.41 10.94 -1.12
N GLY A 321 -13.30 12.13 -1.72
CA GLY A 321 -12.15 13.03 -1.55
C GLY A 321 -10.83 12.45 -2.07
N PHE A 322 -10.87 11.67 -3.14
CA PHE A 322 -9.65 11.31 -3.87
C PHE A 322 -9.23 12.51 -4.70
N ASN A 323 -8.12 13.18 -4.33
CA ASN A 323 -7.49 14.33 -5.00
C ASN A 323 -8.38 15.53 -5.31
#